data_feba7324df9725983d03c59da0ecb876
#
_entry.id   feba7324df9725983d03c59da0ecb876
#
_cell.length_a   1.000
_cell.length_b   1.000
_cell.length_c   1.000
_cell.angle_alpha   90.00
_cell.angle_beta   90.00
_cell.angle_gamma   90.00
#
_symmetry.space_group_name_H-M   'P 1'
#
loop_
_entity.id
_entity.type
_entity.pdbx_description
1 polymer ?
#
loop_
_entity_poly.entity_id
_entity_poly.type
_entity_poly.pdbx_seq_one_letter_code
_entity_poly.pdbx_strand_id
1 'polypeptide(L)'
;KASVSDIPALLELEKSVAGTYIYSPMLEADEWKEELQKGKVYLIEKDDVPIGNLSYEKKSNDHVYISGLVVSPAFQGQGVAREVLIKLLEELKDVRRIDLVTHPDNHVALHLYQSLGFVIESRKENYWGDGEPRLVCVCVCVLSRNK
;
A
#
# COMPACT_ATOMS: atom_id res chain seq x y z
N LYS A 1 4.89 -5.42 13.58
CA LYS A 1 4.00 -6.24 12.78
C LYS A 1 2.64 -6.35 13.46
N ALA A 2 1.57 -6.21 12.68
CA ALA A 2 0.21 -6.24 13.20
C ALA A 2 -0.28 -7.66 13.45
N SER A 3 -1.22 -7.79 14.38
CA SER A 3 -1.91 -9.05 14.70
C SER A 3 -3.42 -8.82 14.76
N VAL A 4 -4.18 -9.87 15.05
CA VAL A 4 -5.65 -9.79 15.13
C VAL A 4 -6.11 -8.74 16.16
N SER A 5 -5.35 -8.55 17.25
CA SER A 5 -5.67 -7.54 18.25
C SER A 5 -5.56 -6.11 17.73
N ASP A 6 -4.89 -5.89 16.60
CA ASP A 6 -4.73 -4.56 15.99
C ASP A 6 -5.84 -4.22 15.00
N ILE A 7 -6.78 -5.14 14.73
CA ILE A 7 -7.86 -4.91 13.77
C ILE A 7 -8.67 -3.64 14.07
N PRO A 8 -9.04 -3.33 15.34
CA PRO A 8 -9.74 -2.08 15.62
C PRO A 8 -8.96 -0.84 15.16
N ALA A 9 -7.64 -0.81 15.38
CA ALA A 9 -6.80 0.31 14.95
C ALA A 9 -6.73 0.38 13.42
N LEU A 10 -6.62 -0.78 12.75
CA LEU A 10 -6.61 -0.83 11.29
C LEU A 10 -7.91 -0.31 10.70
N LEU A 11 -9.06 -0.67 11.27
CA LEU A 11 -10.36 -0.19 10.82
C LEU A 11 -10.50 1.33 11.00
N GLU A 12 -10.02 1.87 12.12
CA GLU A 12 -10.05 3.33 12.34
C GLU A 12 -9.21 4.08 11.30
N LEU A 13 -8.03 3.55 10.98
CA LEU A 13 -7.16 4.15 9.97
C LEU A 13 -7.82 4.13 8.59
N GLU A 14 -8.48 3.03 8.22
CA GLU A 14 -9.17 2.93 6.94
C GLU A 14 -10.37 3.88 6.88
N LYS A 15 -11.10 4.02 7.98
CA LYS A 15 -12.21 4.99 8.06
C LYS A 15 -11.73 6.42 7.84
N SER A 16 -10.52 6.74 8.27
CA SER A 16 -9.97 8.09 8.14
C SER A 16 -9.78 8.53 6.68
N VAL A 17 -9.67 7.58 5.76
CA VAL A 17 -9.54 7.86 4.31
C VAL A 17 -10.76 7.44 3.52
N ALA A 18 -11.81 6.94 4.19
CA ALA A 18 -13.06 6.54 3.54
C ALA A 18 -13.84 7.76 3.04
N GLY A 19 -14.79 7.53 2.14
CA GLY A 19 -15.69 8.57 1.66
C GLY A 19 -15.23 9.29 0.40
N THR A 20 -14.12 8.90 -0.19
CA THR A 20 -13.67 9.40 -1.48
C THR A 20 -13.61 8.26 -2.50
N TYR A 21 -13.79 8.59 -3.78
CA TYR A 21 -13.77 7.60 -4.87
C TYR A 21 -12.35 7.10 -5.19
N ILE A 22 -11.32 7.81 -4.74
CA ILE A 22 -9.92 7.45 -5.06
C ILE A 22 -9.38 6.33 -4.17
N TYR A 23 -10.06 6.00 -3.08
CA TYR A 23 -9.66 4.93 -2.18
C TYR A 23 -10.65 3.78 -2.20
N SER A 24 -10.15 2.59 -1.92
CA SER A 24 -10.98 1.40 -1.72
C SER A 24 -10.62 0.81 -0.36
N PRO A 25 -11.09 1.42 0.74
CA PRO A 25 -10.65 1.05 2.07
C PRO A 25 -11.25 -0.29 2.53
N MET A 26 -10.50 -1.00 3.37
CA MET A 26 -10.94 -2.25 3.98
C MET A 26 -11.66 -1.94 5.29
N LEU A 27 -12.98 -1.87 5.24
CA LEU A 27 -13.81 -1.43 6.36
C LEU A 27 -14.40 -2.58 7.19
N GLU A 28 -14.15 -3.83 6.79
CA GLU A 28 -14.68 -5.00 7.47
C GLU A 28 -13.58 -5.79 8.19
N ALA A 29 -13.87 -6.24 9.41
CA ALA A 29 -12.91 -7.00 10.21
C ALA A 29 -12.46 -8.29 9.50
N ASP A 30 -13.37 -8.96 8.79
CA ASP A 30 -13.06 -10.21 8.10
C ASP A 30 -12.06 -10.01 6.97
N GLU A 31 -12.09 -8.86 6.29
CA GLU A 31 -11.10 -8.52 5.28
C GLU A 31 -9.69 -8.45 5.90
N TRP A 32 -9.58 -7.85 7.08
CA TRP A 32 -8.30 -7.77 7.78
C TRP A 32 -7.82 -9.11 8.31
N LYS A 33 -8.73 -9.96 8.77
CA LYS A 33 -8.37 -11.32 9.18
C LYS A 33 -7.77 -12.10 8.02
N GLU A 34 -8.37 -11.98 6.84
CA GLU A 34 -7.86 -12.63 5.64
C GLU A 34 -6.50 -12.08 5.25
N GLU A 35 -6.33 -10.75 5.24
CA GLU A 35 -5.07 -10.12 4.89
C GLU A 35 -3.94 -10.50 5.86
N LEU A 36 -4.24 -10.59 7.15
CA LEU A 36 -3.26 -11.02 8.15
C LEU A 36 -2.80 -12.47 7.94
N GLN A 37 -3.65 -13.31 7.35
CA GLN A 37 -3.31 -14.70 7.05
C GLN A 37 -2.47 -14.82 5.79
N LYS A 38 -2.82 -14.12 4.72
CA LYS A 38 -2.16 -14.27 3.42
C LYS A 38 -1.02 -13.32 3.18
N GLY A 39 -0.92 -12.24 3.95
CA GLY A 39 0.08 -11.22 3.73
C GLY A 39 0.78 -10.81 5.02
N LYS A 40 1.57 -9.76 4.92
CA LYS A 40 2.20 -9.10 6.06
C LYS A 40 1.58 -7.73 6.23
N VAL A 41 1.17 -7.42 7.45
CA VAL A 41 0.53 -6.14 7.80
C VAL A 41 1.34 -5.48 8.91
N TYR A 42 1.64 -4.20 8.72
CA TYR A 42 2.35 -3.39 9.71
C TYR A 42 1.53 -2.16 10.05
N LEU A 43 1.48 -1.85 11.34
CA LEU A 43 1.01 -0.55 11.79
C LEU A 43 2.20 0.42 11.72
N ILE A 44 1.94 1.62 11.24
CA ILE A 44 2.90 2.72 11.29
C ILE A 44 2.55 3.53 12.54
N GLU A 45 3.50 3.66 13.45
CA GLU A 45 3.25 4.33 14.72
C GLU A 45 4.18 5.54 14.90
N LYS A 46 3.65 6.55 15.58
CA LYS A 46 4.41 7.72 16.02
C LYS A 46 4.06 7.95 17.50
N ASP A 47 5.08 7.90 18.36
CA ASP A 47 4.91 8.03 19.80
C ASP A 47 3.84 7.05 20.35
N ASP A 48 3.93 5.78 19.87
CA ASP A 48 3.04 4.67 20.22
C ASP A 48 1.59 4.85 19.75
N VAL A 49 1.33 5.82 18.87
CA VAL A 49 0.00 6.04 18.31
C VAL A 49 -0.02 5.55 16.86
N PRO A 50 -0.99 4.69 16.49
CA PRO A 50 -1.12 4.27 15.08
C PRO A 50 -1.49 5.45 14.19
N ILE A 51 -0.69 5.70 13.17
CA ILE A 51 -0.90 6.79 12.21
C ILE A 51 -1.06 6.30 10.78
N GLY A 52 -0.86 5.01 10.53
CA GLY A 52 -1.01 4.43 9.22
C GLY A 52 -0.82 2.92 9.23
N ASN A 53 -0.94 2.32 8.07
CA ASN A 53 -0.68 0.90 7.87
C ASN A 53 -0.01 0.65 6.53
N LEU A 54 0.74 -0.43 6.47
CA LEU A 54 1.33 -0.97 5.25
C LEU A 54 1.04 -2.46 5.22
N SER A 55 0.54 -2.94 4.09
CA SER A 55 0.35 -4.38 3.88
C SER A 55 0.88 -4.80 2.52
N TYR A 56 1.43 -6.01 2.46
CA TYR A 56 1.88 -6.59 1.22
C TYR A 56 1.74 -8.11 1.25
N GLU A 57 1.63 -8.69 0.06
CA GLU A 57 1.47 -10.13 -0.15
C GLU A 57 2.60 -10.65 -1.03
N LYS A 58 3.23 -11.73 -0.61
CA LYS A 58 4.23 -12.41 -1.43
C LYS A 58 3.49 -13.35 -2.37
N LYS A 59 3.43 -12.98 -3.66
CA LYS A 59 2.73 -13.78 -4.67
C LYS A 59 3.57 -14.96 -5.14
N SER A 60 4.88 -14.81 -5.15
CA SER A 60 5.86 -15.85 -5.46
C SER A 60 7.20 -15.41 -4.88
N ASN A 61 8.26 -16.22 -5.07
CA ASN A 61 9.59 -15.85 -4.60
C ASN A 61 10.13 -14.56 -5.24
N ASP A 62 9.64 -14.22 -6.44
CA ASP A 62 10.09 -13.06 -7.19
C ASP A 62 9.05 -11.96 -7.35
N HIS A 63 7.89 -12.10 -6.70
CA HIS A 63 6.80 -11.14 -6.86
C HIS A 63 6.15 -10.80 -5.53
N VAL A 64 6.15 -9.51 -5.19
CA VAL A 64 5.44 -8.96 -4.04
C VAL A 64 4.43 -7.93 -4.53
N TYR A 65 3.21 -8.01 -4.02
CA TYR A 65 2.14 -7.07 -4.27
C TYR A 65 1.91 -6.24 -3.01
N ILE A 66 2.07 -4.93 -3.11
CA ILE A 66 1.76 -4.01 -2.01
C ILE A 66 0.24 -3.81 -2.04
N SER A 67 -0.45 -4.40 -1.08
CA SER A 67 -1.92 -4.41 -1.03
C SER A 67 -2.51 -3.20 -0.35
N GLY A 68 -1.75 -2.48 0.47
CA GLY A 68 -2.25 -1.29 1.13
C GLY A 68 -1.16 -0.41 1.71
N LEU A 69 -1.39 0.89 1.63
CA LEU A 69 -0.57 1.89 2.30
C LEU A 69 -1.49 3.07 2.61
N VAL A 70 -1.75 3.28 3.88
CA VAL A 70 -2.62 4.34 4.36
C VAL A 70 -1.88 5.15 5.42
N VAL A 71 -1.95 6.46 5.30
CA VAL A 71 -1.48 7.39 6.34
C VAL A 71 -2.67 8.25 6.74
N SER A 72 -2.90 8.37 8.04
CA SER A 72 -3.97 9.21 8.58
C SER A 72 -3.84 10.64 8.04
N PRO A 73 -4.95 11.30 7.66
CA PRO A 73 -4.91 12.64 7.07
C PRO A 73 -4.11 13.66 7.90
N ALA A 74 -4.15 13.56 9.24
CA ALA A 74 -3.41 14.45 10.11
C ALA A 74 -1.89 14.34 9.96
N PHE A 75 -1.39 13.24 9.41
CA PHE A 75 0.03 12.96 9.26
C PHE A 75 0.49 12.88 7.80
N GLN A 76 -0.40 13.14 6.85
CA GLN A 76 -0.04 13.19 5.44
C GLN A 76 0.81 14.43 5.15
N GLY A 77 1.63 14.34 4.10
CA GLY A 77 2.50 15.44 3.71
C GLY A 77 3.76 15.61 4.54
N GLN A 78 4.05 14.67 5.45
CA GLN A 78 5.21 14.72 6.33
C GLN A 78 6.31 13.71 5.97
N GLY A 79 6.17 13.05 4.82
CA GLY A 79 7.16 12.07 4.36
C GLY A 79 7.02 10.68 4.98
N VAL A 80 5.95 10.40 5.70
CA VAL A 80 5.76 9.10 6.37
C VAL A 80 5.67 7.97 5.35
N ALA A 81 4.81 8.10 4.34
CA ALA A 81 4.64 7.07 3.31
C ALA A 81 5.95 6.81 2.56
N ARG A 82 6.67 7.88 2.22
CA ARG A 82 7.95 7.78 1.52
C ARG A 82 8.98 7.01 2.34
N GLU A 83 9.11 7.35 3.60
CA GLU A 83 10.06 6.69 4.49
C GLU A 83 9.74 5.19 4.64
N VAL A 84 8.48 4.86 4.81
CA VAL A 84 8.01 3.47 4.96
C VAL A 84 8.29 2.68 3.68
N LEU A 85 7.99 3.27 2.51
CA LEU A 85 8.24 2.61 1.22
C LEU A 85 9.73 2.42 0.96
N ILE A 86 10.57 3.39 1.29
CA ILE A 86 12.02 3.26 1.13
C ILE A 86 12.52 2.07 1.95
N LYS A 87 12.09 1.95 3.19
CA LYS A 87 12.47 0.82 4.05
C LYS A 87 11.99 -0.51 3.49
N LEU A 88 10.75 -0.56 2.98
CA LEU A 88 10.22 -1.78 2.39
C LEU A 88 11.00 -2.18 1.14
N LEU A 89 11.28 -1.24 0.26
CA LEU A 89 12.05 -1.52 -0.96
C LEU A 89 13.47 -2.01 -0.65
N GLU A 90 14.06 -1.53 0.44
CA GLU A 90 15.35 -2.03 0.93
C GLU A 90 15.25 -3.51 1.35
N GLU A 91 14.21 -3.86 2.10
CA GLU A 91 13.97 -5.24 2.52
C GLU A 91 13.69 -6.16 1.33
N LEU A 92 13.05 -5.64 0.30
CA LEU A 92 12.64 -6.41 -0.88
C LEU A 92 13.61 -6.25 -2.05
N LYS A 93 14.85 -5.85 -1.81
CA LYS A 93 15.82 -5.55 -2.87
C LYS A 93 16.11 -6.71 -3.82
N ASP A 94 15.89 -7.94 -3.37
CA ASP A 94 16.12 -9.14 -4.19
C ASP A 94 14.86 -9.65 -4.89
N VAL A 95 13.74 -8.99 -4.71
CA VAL A 95 12.48 -9.32 -5.36
C VAL A 95 12.45 -8.66 -6.75
N ARG A 96 12.13 -9.44 -7.78
CA ARG A 96 12.17 -8.93 -9.17
C ARG A 96 11.02 -8.02 -9.51
N ARG A 97 9.83 -8.32 -9.00
CA ARG A 97 8.64 -7.54 -9.29
C ARG A 97 7.97 -7.10 -8.00
N ILE A 98 7.84 -5.80 -7.84
CA ILE A 98 7.03 -5.19 -6.78
C ILE A 98 5.99 -4.33 -7.47
N ASP A 99 4.72 -4.65 -7.27
CA ASP A 99 3.63 -3.91 -7.90
C ASP A 99 2.61 -3.44 -6.89
N LEU A 100 1.80 -2.51 -7.31
CA LEU A 100 0.70 -1.95 -6.53
C LEU A 100 -0.36 -1.40 -7.47
N VAL A 101 -1.52 -1.10 -6.92
CA VAL A 101 -2.65 -0.56 -7.65
C VAL A 101 -3.09 0.74 -6.99
N THR A 102 -3.32 1.79 -7.78
CA THR A 102 -3.78 3.08 -7.28
C THR A 102 -4.75 3.73 -8.25
N HIS A 103 -5.55 4.67 -7.76
CA HIS A 103 -6.48 5.42 -8.59
C HIS A 103 -5.72 6.47 -9.43
N PRO A 104 -6.12 6.68 -10.71
CA PRO A 104 -5.46 7.70 -11.56
C PRO A 104 -5.51 9.11 -10.98
N ASP A 105 -6.54 9.44 -10.19
CA ASP A 105 -6.71 10.76 -9.59
C ASP A 105 -5.95 10.91 -8.26
N ASN A 106 -5.31 9.86 -7.78
CA ASN A 106 -4.48 9.94 -6.59
C ASN A 106 -3.08 10.46 -6.98
N HIS A 107 -3.02 11.76 -7.31
CA HIS A 107 -1.81 12.37 -7.83
C HIS A 107 -0.66 12.37 -6.82
N VAL A 108 -0.98 12.53 -5.54
CA VAL A 108 0.03 12.52 -4.48
C VAL A 108 0.71 11.15 -4.41
N ALA A 109 -0.08 10.10 -4.41
CA ALA A 109 0.46 8.73 -4.39
C ALA A 109 1.24 8.41 -5.66
N LEU A 110 0.72 8.76 -6.84
CA LEU A 110 1.41 8.54 -8.10
C LEU A 110 2.75 9.24 -8.15
N HIS A 111 2.80 10.50 -7.71
CA HIS A 111 4.05 11.24 -7.66
C HIS A 111 5.07 10.55 -6.74
N LEU A 112 4.62 10.10 -5.58
CA LEU A 112 5.47 9.38 -4.64
C LEU A 112 6.01 8.09 -5.27
N TYR A 113 5.15 7.27 -5.85
CA TYR A 113 5.56 5.99 -6.44
C TYR A 113 6.54 6.20 -7.60
N GLN A 114 6.24 7.13 -8.48
CA GLN A 114 7.12 7.44 -9.61
C GLN A 114 8.48 7.96 -9.15
N SER A 115 8.51 8.76 -8.08
CA SER A 115 9.77 9.26 -7.53
C SER A 115 10.65 8.14 -6.94
N LEU A 116 10.06 7.01 -6.60
CA LEU A 116 10.75 5.84 -6.05
C LEU A 116 11.07 4.77 -7.11
N GLY A 117 10.77 5.05 -8.37
CA GLY A 117 11.11 4.15 -9.47
C GLY A 117 9.97 3.29 -9.99
N PHE A 118 8.76 3.49 -9.50
CA PHE A 118 7.59 2.81 -10.05
C PHE A 118 7.19 3.45 -11.39
N VAL A 119 6.77 2.62 -12.33
CA VAL A 119 6.21 3.07 -13.60
C VAL A 119 4.80 2.49 -13.77
N ILE A 120 3.96 3.21 -14.51
CA ILE A 120 2.61 2.74 -14.81
C ILE A 120 2.73 1.64 -15.88
N GLU A 121 2.28 0.43 -15.55
CA GLU A 121 2.29 -0.70 -16.47
C GLU A 121 0.99 -0.78 -17.27
N SER A 122 -0.15 -0.55 -16.61
CA SER A 122 -1.46 -0.65 -17.27
C SER A 122 -2.51 0.15 -16.54
N ARG A 123 -3.61 0.45 -17.25
CA ARG A 123 -4.83 1.03 -16.68
C ARG A 123 -5.96 0.04 -16.90
N LYS A 124 -6.75 -0.21 -15.84
CA LYS A 124 -7.87 -1.15 -15.89
C LYS A 124 -9.13 -0.48 -15.39
N GLU A 125 -10.16 -0.47 -16.22
CA GLU A 125 -11.46 0.10 -15.87
C GLU A 125 -12.21 -0.84 -14.93
N ASN A 126 -12.97 -0.26 -13.99
CA ASN A 126 -13.79 -1.01 -13.04
C ASN A 126 -13.01 -2.13 -12.32
N TYR A 127 -11.78 -1.85 -11.91
CA TYR A 127 -10.85 -2.85 -11.40
C TYR A 127 -11.36 -3.57 -10.14
N TRP A 128 -11.93 -2.82 -9.19
CA TRP A 128 -12.47 -3.37 -7.94
C TRP A 128 -13.97 -3.63 -7.99
N GLY A 129 -14.62 -3.36 -9.13
CA GLY A 129 -16.07 -3.49 -9.25
C GLY A 129 -16.85 -2.28 -8.74
N ASP A 130 -16.17 -1.18 -8.41
CA ASP A 130 -16.79 0.07 -7.92
C ASP A 130 -17.04 1.08 -9.04
N GLY A 131 -16.78 0.70 -10.30
CA GLY A 131 -16.91 1.57 -11.45
C GLY A 131 -15.70 2.46 -11.71
N GLU A 132 -14.71 2.46 -10.81
CA GLU A 132 -13.56 3.34 -10.91
C GLU A 132 -12.37 2.65 -11.58
N PRO A 133 -11.61 3.40 -12.38
CA PRO A 133 -10.38 2.86 -12.98
C PRO A 133 -9.25 2.74 -11.95
N ARG A 134 -8.29 1.89 -12.25
CA ARG A 134 -7.07 1.76 -11.44
C ARG A 134 -5.86 1.64 -12.35
N LEU A 135 -4.73 2.11 -11.85
CA LEU A 135 -3.43 1.98 -12.50
C LEU A 135 -2.62 0.91 -11.79
N VAL A 136 -2.04 0.00 -12.57
CA VAL A 136 -1.07 -0.96 -12.03
C VAL A 136 0.31 -0.35 -12.19
N CYS A 137 1.02 -0.19 -11.08
CA CYS A 137 2.36 0.38 -11.06
C CYS A 137 3.38 -0.68 -10.67
N VAL A 138 4.52 -0.71 -11.35
CA VAL A 138 5.58 -1.70 -11.13
C VAL A 138 6.87 -0.98 -10.82
N CYS A 139 7.62 -1.47 -9.83
CA CYS A 139 8.91 -0.91 -9.48
C CYS A 139 10.00 -1.47 -10.40
N VAL A 140 10.49 -0.64 -11.31
CA VAL A 140 11.59 -1.01 -12.21
C VAL A 140 12.96 -0.88 -11.56
N CYS A 141 13.06 -0.15 -10.43
CA CYS A 141 14.33 -0.01 -9.73
C CYS A 141 14.84 -1.34 -9.18
N VAL A 142 13.95 -2.31 -8.95
CA VAL A 142 14.32 -3.67 -8.55
C VAL A 142 15.15 -4.33 -9.64
N LEU A 143 14.73 -4.19 -10.90
CA LEU A 143 15.46 -4.74 -12.04
C LEU A 143 16.85 -4.11 -12.17
N SER A 144 16.97 -2.82 -11.92
CA SER A 144 18.25 -2.11 -11.95
C SER A 144 19.20 -2.61 -10.84
N ARG A 145 18.64 -2.92 -9.66
CA ARG A 145 19.44 -3.45 -8.55
C ARG A 145 19.99 -4.84 -8.82
N ASN A 146 19.28 -5.63 -9.62
CA ASN A 146 19.66 -7.01 -9.92
C ASN A 146 20.66 -7.11 -11.07
N LYS A 147 21.08 -5.98 -11.61
CA LYS A 147 22.18 -5.89 -12.58
C LYS A 147 23.50 -5.67 -11.87
#